data_2bbafaa07ca68d1d389e47791d079338
#
_entry.id   2bbafaa07ca68d1d389e47791d079338
#
_cell.length_a   1.000
_cell.length_b   1.000
_cell.length_c   1.000
_cell.angle_alpha   90.00
_cell.angle_beta   90.00
_cell.angle_gamma   90.00
#
_symmetry.space_group_name_H-M   'P 1'
#
loop_
_entity.id
_entity.type
_entity.pdbx_description
1 polymer ?
#
loop_
_entity_poly.entity_id
_entity_poly.type
_entity_poly.pdbx_seq_one_letter_code
_entity_poly.pdbx_strand_id
1 'polypeptide(L)'
;SKTEVSIFNKGIMIKDEMIDSGSKLIDKDLSYVYNLKRSQARVLKENFAVSNTRYSDVNDTIELTNKNGDDITLNQLEVSEVVEARLVDLLRLAKKQINILTNREISYIIITGGISELAGFEYVVENVFDRRCSILDINTMGIRSNMYSSSYGIVKYFHNKLDLRGLSYSMVSEKEANKLISTKGKTLNNSHDNIISKVFSYFSGE
;
A
#
# COMPACT_ATOMS: atom_id res chain seq x y z
N SER A 1 0.06 -12.71 2.30
CA SER A 1 -0.62 -11.49 2.73
C SER A 1 -1.93 -11.86 3.39
N LYS A 2 -2.34 -11.04 4.34
CA LYS A 2 -3.56 -11.19 5.12
C LYS A 2 -4.34 -9.89 5.03
N THR A 3 -5.63 -9.95 5.31
CA THR A 3 -6.47 -8.78 5.49
C THR A 3 -6.90 -8.73 6.94
N GLU A 4 -6.68 -7.62 7.61
CA GLU A 4 -7.06 -7.38 8.99
C GLU A 4 -8.31 -6.51 9.01
N VAL A 5 -9.26 -6.84 9.87
CA VAL A 5 -10.50 -6.09 10.09
C VAL A 5 -10.58 -5.72 11.56
N SER A 6 -10.42 -4.43 11.85
CA SER A 6 -10.48 -3.89 13.21
C SER A 6 -11.69 -2.98 13.39
N ILE A 7 -12.41 -3.14 14.49
CA ILE A 7 -13.59 -2.33 14.84
C ILE A 7 -13.23 -1.38 15.98
N PHE A 8 -13.49 -0.11 15.74
CA PHE A 8 -13.26 0.95 16.72
C PHE A 8 -14.57 1.57 17.20
N ASN A 9 -14.64 1.90 18.47
CA ASN A 9 -15.72 2.69 19.04
C ASN A 9 -15.12 3.86 19.82
N LYS A 10 -15.45 5.10 19.43
CA LYS A 10 -14.91 6.33 20.02
C LYS A 10 -13.38 6.32 20.16
N GLY A 11 -12.68 5.85 19.11
CA GLY A 11 -11.22 5.78 19.08
C GLY A 11 -10.58 4.59 19.80
N ILE A 12 -11.38 3.73 20.44
CA ILE A 12 -10.89 2.52 21.12
C ILE A 12 -11.17 1.31 20.24
N MET A 13 -10.14 0.51 19.97
CA MET A 13 -10.28 -0.76 19.27
C MET A 13 -11.02 -1.75 20.18
N ILE A 14 -12.15 -2.25 19.72
CA ILE A 14 -13.02 -3.16 20.50
C ILE A 14 -12.97 -4.60 19.99
N LYS A 15 -12.69 -4.80 18.70
CA LYS A 15 -12.54 -6.11 18.08
C LYS A 15 -11.54 -6.02 16.95
N ASP A 16 -10.86 -7.12 16.72
CA ASP A 16 -9.91 -7.34 15.64
C ASP A 16 -9.97 -8.78 15.16
N GLU A 17 -9.87 -8.99 13.85
CA GLU A 17 -9.85 -10.32 13.25
C GLU A 17 -9.02 -10.33 11.98
N MET A 18 -8.32 -11.42 11.76
CA MET A 18 -7.43 -11.60 10.61
C MET A 18 -7.97 -12.63 9.63
N ILE A 19 -8.15 -12.21 8.39
CA ILE A 19 -8.54 -13.06 7.28
C ILE A 19 -7.28 -13.56 6.58
N ASP A 20 -7.10 -14.87 6.44
CA ASP A 20 -5.95 -15.49 5.76
C ASP A 20 -6.01 -15.34 4.22
N SER A 21 -6.49 -14.21 3.78
CA SER A 21 -6.61 -13.85 2.36
C SER A 21 -6.17 -12.41 2.16
N GLY A 22 -5.48 -12.13 1.05
CA GLY A 22 -5.00 -10.79 0.76
C GLY A 22 -4.38 -10.72 -0.64
N SER A 23 -3.71 -9.63 -0.97
CA SER A 23 -3.23 -9.28 -2.32
C SER A 23 -2.37 -10.35 -3.02
N LYS A 24 -1.71 -11.25 -2.27
CA LYS A 24 -0.97 -12.38 -2.87
C LYS A 24 -1.86 -13.40 -3.58
N LEU A 25 -3.16 -13.40 -3.32
CA LEU A 25 -4.10 -14.22 -4.09
C LEU A 25 -4.24 -13.71 -5.52
N ILE A 26 -4.20 -12.39 -5.73
CA ILE A 26 -4.18 -11.80 -7.07
C ILE A 26 -2.94 -12.26 -7.85
N ASP A 27 -1.75 -12.24 -7.20
CA ASP A 27 -0.52 -12.74 -7.83
C ASP A 27 -0.65 -14.22 -8.20
N LYS A 28 -1.36 -15.01 -7.38
CA LYS A 28 -1.61 -16.42 -7.65
C LYS A 28 -2.53 -16.61 -8.84
N ASP A 29 -3.60 -15.82 -8.92
CA ASP A 29 -4.58 -15.91 -10.01
C ASP A 29 -3.95 -15.50 -11.35
N LEU A 30 -3.25 -14.37 -11.40
CA LEU A 30 -2.50 -13.96 -12.60
C LEU A 30 -1.43 -14.97 -13.00
N SER A 31 -0.72 -15.55 -12.02
CA SER A 31 0.26 -16.62 -12.27
C SER A 31 -0.39 -17.87 -12.85
N TYR A 32 -1.62 -18.20 -12.44
CA TYR A 32 -2.37 -19.36 -12.93
C TYR A 32 -2.94 -19.10 -14.33
N VAL A 33 -3.65 -17.98 -14.49
CA VAL A 33 -4.36 -17.65 -15.74
C VAL A 33 -3.39 -17.52 -16.91
N TYR A 34 -2.26 -16.83 -16.70
CA TYR A 34 -1.29 -16.53 -17.77
C TYR A 34 -0.03 -17.42 -17.73
N ASN A 35 -0.03 -18.45 -16.89
CA ASN A 35 1.13 -19.33 -16.68
C ASN A 35 2.45 -18.59 -16.40
N LEU A 36 2.39 -17.52 -15.58
CA LEU A 36 3.53 -16.68 -15.23
C LEU A 36 4.19 -17.11 -13.93
N LYS A 37 5.48 -16.83 -13.76
CA LYS A 37 6.13 -16.89 -12.44
C LYS A 37 5.45 -15.90 -11.49
N ARG A 38 5.35 -16.22 -10.20
CA ARG A 38 4.69 -15.32 -9.21
C ARG A 38 5.31 -13.93 -9.13
N SER A 39 6.63 -13.84 -9.34
CA SER A 39 7.32 -12.54 -9.40
C SER A 39 6.85 -11.70 -10.59
N GLN A 40 6.70 -12.31 -11.77
CA GLN A 40 6.18 -11.64 -12.96
C GLN A 40 4.71 -11.22 -12.77
N ALA A 41 3.87 -12.12 -12.24
CA ALA A 41 2.47 -11.81 -11.91
C ALA A 41 2.34 -10.64 -10.94
N ARG A 42 3.23 -10.56 -9.95
CA ARG A 42 3.28 -9.44 -9.01
C ARG A 42 3.63 -8.12 -9.72
N VAL A 43 4.67 -8.11 -10.54
CA VAL A 43 5.09 -6.92 -11.31
C VAL A 43 3.98 -6.50 -12.28
N LEU A 44 3.34 -7.46 -12.95
CA LEU A 44 2.21 -7.22 -13.85
C LEU A 44 1.05 -6.52 -13.10
N LYS A 45 0.69 -7.02 -11.91
CA LYS A 45 -0.33 -6.38 -11.06
C LYS A 45 0.06 -4.97 -10.64
N GLU A 46 1.30 -4.77 -10.15
CA GLU A 46 1.72 -3.52 -9.54
C GLU A 46 1.97 -2.40 -10.55
N ASN A 47 2.41 -2.73 -11.76
CA ASN A 47 2.85 -1.73 -12.75
C ASN A 47 1.91 -1.60 -13.97
N PHE A 48 1.03 -2.56 -14.21
CA PHE A 48 0.26 -2.59 -15.44
C PHE A 48 -1.25 -2.66 -15.21
N ALA A 49 -1.69 -3.41 -14.20
CA ALA A 49 -3.12 -3.57 -13.92
C ALA A 49 -3.73 -2.33 -13.29
N VAL A 50 -5.01 -2.09 -13.59
CA VAL A 50 -5.88 -1.19 -12.85
C VAL A 50 -6.90 -2.00 -12.06
N SER A 51 -7.46 -1.44 -10.99
CA SER A 51 -8.41 -2.15 -10.11
C SER A 51 -9.82 -2.19 -10.64
N ASN A 52 -10.16 -1.32 -11.60
CA ASN A 52 -11.49 -1.25 -12.18
C ASN A 52 -11.36 -1.22 -13.71
N THR A 53 -11.97 -2.20 -14.37
CA THR A 53 -11.90 -2.42 -15.82
C THR A 53 -12.40 -1.24 -16.66
N ARG A 54 -13.24 -0.35 -16.09
CA ARG A 54 -13.70 0.87 -16.78
C ARG A 54 -12.57 1.85 -17.10
N TYR A 55 -11.46 1.75 -16.38
CA TYR A 55 -10.29 2.63 -16.52
C TYR A 55 -9.13 1.95 -17.25
N SER A 56 -9.31 0.70 -17.68
CA SER A 56 -8.30 -0.02 -18.45
C SER A 56 -8.33 0.39 -19.93
N ASP A 57 -7.16 0.40 -20.55
CA ASP A 57 -7.00 0.60 -21.98
C ASP A 57 -6.77 -0.75 -22.68
N VAL A 58 -7.60 -1.09 -23.65
CA VAL A 58 -7.47 -2.30 -24.47
C VAL A 58 -6.25 -2.22 -25.39
N ASN A 59 -5.82 -1.02 -25.75
CA ASN A 59 -4.68 -0.80 -26.65
C ASN A 59 -3.34 -0.79 -25.88
N ASP A 60 -3.38 -0.65 -24.56
CA ASP A 60 -2.18 -0.77 -23.72
C ASP A 60 -1.85 -2.26 -23.58
N THR A 61 -0.70 -2.67 -24.09
CA THR A 61 -0.27 -4.07 -24.16
C THR A 61 1.12 -4.26 -23.56
N ILE A 62 1.34 -5.43 -22.98
CA ILE A 62 2.63 -5.84 -22.44
C ILE A 62 3.02 -7.21 -22.98
N GLU A 63 4.27 -7.34 -23.37
CA GLU A 63 4.86 -8.61 -23.81
C GLU A 63 5.60 -9.27 -22.64
N LEU A 64 5.34 -10.54 -22.42
CA LEU A 64 5.92 -11.35 -21.34
C LEU A 64 6.23 -12.75 -21.84
N THR A 65 7.28 -13.35 -21.26
CA THR A 65 7.57 -14.77 -21.50
C THR A 65 6.97 -15.61 -20.36
N ASN A 66 6.13 -16.58 -20.69
CA ASN A 66 5.48 -17.47 -19.73
C ASN A 66 6.48 -18.51 -19.15
N LYS A 67 6.00 -19.39 -18.24
CA LYS A 67 6.87 -20.44 -17.64
C LYS A 67 7.35 -21.47 -18.66
N ASN A 68 6.63 -21.66 -19.75
CA ASN A 68 7.00 -22.61 -20.80
C ASN A 68 8.06 -22.05 -21.76
N GLY A 69 8.32 -20.75 -21.69
CA GLY A 69 9.22 -20.05 -22.60
C GLY A 69 8.52 -19.45 -23.81
N ASP A 70 7.18 -19.46 -23.86
CA ASP A 70 6.41 -18.86 -24.93
C ASP A 70 6.22 -17.37 -24.67
N ASP A 71 6.35 -16.55 -25.70
CA ASP A 71 6.04 -15.13 -25.61
C ASP A 71 4.52 -14.93 -25.75
N ILE A 72 3.97 -14.16 -24.80
CA ILE A 72 2.55 -13.83 -24.73
C ILE A 72 2.39 -12.31 -24.69
N THR A 73 1.40 -11.80 -25.40
CA THR A 73 0.99 -10.40 -25.35
C THR A 73 -0.33 -10.30 -24.59
N LEU A 74 -0.37 -9.49 -23.54
CA LEU A 74 -1.55 -9.26 -22.73
C LEU A 74 -1.96 -7.80 -22.85
N ASN A 75 -3.25 -7.53 -22.94
CA ASN A 75 -3.76 -6.16 -22.84
C ASN A 75 -4.17 -5.82 -21.40
N GLN A 76 -4.24 -4.53 -21.10
CA GLN A 76 -4.52 -4.05 -19.74
C GLN A 76 -5.92 -4.47 -19.27
N LEU A 77 -6.92 -4.51 -20.15
CA LEU A 77 -8.28 -4.93 -19.79
C LEU A 77 -8.30 -6.36 -19.28
N GLU A 78 -7.72 -7.32 -20.02
CA GLU A 78 -7.69 -8.74 -19.63
C GLU A 78 -7.02 -8.93 -18.26
N VAL A 79 -5.90 -8.25 -18.02
CA VAL A 79 -5.20 -8.33 -16.73
C VAL A 79 -6.04 -7.72 -15.62
N SER A 80 -6.69 -6.59 -15.89
CA SER A 80 -7.50 -5.87 -14.91
C SER A 80 -8.79 -6.61 -14.55
N GLU A 81 -9.39 -7.37 -15.46
CA GLU A 81 -10.52 -8.24 -15.17
C GLU A 81 -10.20 -9.27 -14.08
N VAL A 82 -9.05 -9.92 -14.17
CA VAL A 82 -8.60 -10.88 -13.15
C VAL A 82 -8.35 -10.19 -11.81
N VAL A 83 -7.73 -9.01 -11.85
CA VAL A 83 -7.43 -8.22 -10.65
C VAL A 83 -8.71 -7.72 -9.98
N GLU A 84 -9.63 -7.11 -10.72
CA GLU A 84 -10.90 -6.59 -10.21
C GLU A 84 -11.75 -7.69 -9.59
N ALA A 85 -11.90 -8.83 -10.28
CA ALA A 85 -12.67 -9.96 -9.77
C ALA A 85 -12.16 -10.41 -8.39
N ARG A 86 -10.83 -10.57 -8.23
CA ARG A 86 -10.25 -10.97 -6.95
C ARG A 86 -10.33 -9.87 -5.89
N LEU A 87 -10.21 -8.59 -6.27
CA LEU A 87 -10.38 -7.47 -5.35
C LEU A 87 -11.79 -7.43 -4.77
N VAL A 88 -12.81 -7.58 -5.62
CA VAL A 88 -14.22 -7.63 -5.20
C VAL A 88 -14.44 -8.77 -4.22
N ASP A 89 -13.88 -9.95 -4.46
CA ASP A 89 -13.98 -11.09 -3.55
C ASP A 89 -13.33 -10.82 -2.19
N LEU A 90 -12.13 -10.23 -2.17
CA LEU A 90 -11.43 -9.87 -0.94
C LEU A 90 -12.22 -8.84 -0.12
N LEU A 91 -12.75 -7.82 -0.78
CA LEU A 91 -13.56 -6.77 -0.12
C LEU A 91 -14.91 -7.33 0.39
N ARG A 92 -15.55 -8.25 -0.34
CA ARG A 92 -16.75 -8.95 0.12
C ARG A 92 -16.47 -9.83 1.34
N LEU A 93 -15.32 -10.51 1.38
CA LEU A 93 -14.89 -11.27 2.56
C LEU A 93 -14.69 -10.34 3.76
N ALA A 94 -14.04 -9.18 3.56
CA ALA A 94 -13.89 -8.18 4.62
C ALA A 94 -15.27 -7.65 5.09
N LYS A 95 -16.19 -7.34 4.18
CA LYS A 95 -17.56 -6.92 4.52
C LYS A 95 -18.30 -7.98 5.33
N LYS A 96 -18.19 -9.26 4.94
CA LYS A 96 -18.74 -10.38 5.69
C LYS A 96 -18.16 -10.46 7.10
N GLN A 97 -16.84 -10.27 7.23
CA GLN A 97 -16.16 -10.31 8.52
C GLN A 97 -16.62 -9.15 9.42
N ILE A 98 -16.79 -7.95 8.88
CA ILE A 98 -17.36 -6.81 9.62
C ILE A 98 -18.72 -7.18 10.22
N ASN A 99 -19.61 -7.78 9.43
CA ASN A 99 -20.95 -8.19 9.88
C ASN A 99 -20.92 -9.29 10.95
N ILE A 100 -19.88 -10.14 10.96
CA ILE A 100 -19.67 -11.15 12.01
C ILE A 100 -19.18 -10.49 13.31
N LEU A 101 -18.28 -9.51 13.18
CA LEU A 101 -17.68 -8.85 14.33
C LEU A 101 -18.66 -7.92 15.07
N THR A 102 -19.61 -7.32 14.37
CA THR A 102 -20.55 -6.38 14.99
C THR A 102 -21.92 -6.39 14.33
N ASN A 103 -22.97 -6.30 15.16
CA ASN A 103 -24.34 -6.07 14.71
C ASN A 103 -24.70 -4.57 14.74
N ARG A 104 -23.77 -3.70 15.15
CA ARG A 104 -23.99 -2.26 15.18
C ARG A 104 -23.80 -1.67 13.80
N GLU A 105 -24.51 -0.60 13.51
CA GLU A 105 -24.32 0.16 12.30
C GLU A 105 -22.89 0.74 12.26
N ILE A 106 -22.19 0.53 11.14
CA ILE A 106 -20.86 1.10 10.89
C ILE A 106 -21.03 2.48 10.29
N SER A 107 -20.53 3.49 10.98
CA SER A 107 -20.60 4.89 10.52
C SER A 107 -19.64 5.14 9.37
N TYR A 108 -18.45 4.53 9.41
CA TYR A 108 -17.41 4.78 8.41
C TYR A 108 -16.38 3.64 8.34
N ILE A 109 -15.84 3.40 7.15
CA ILE A 109 -14.82 2.39 6.89
C ILE A 109 -13.58 3.08 6.31
N ILE A 110 -12.42 2.82 6.90
CA ILE A 110 -11.12 3.28 6.40
C ILE A 110 -10.35 2.07 5.91
N ILE A 111 -9.88 2.12 4.67
CA ILE A 111 -9.09 1.06 4.04
C ILE A 111 -7.66 1.55 3.84
N THR A 112 -6.69 0.68 4.13
CA THR A 112 -5.27 0.99 3.97
C THR A 112 -4.47 -0.26 3.57
N GLY A 113 -3.25 -0.06 3.16
CA GLY A 113 -2.32 -1.11 2.74
C GLY A 113 -1.91 -0.98 1.28
N GLY A 114 -0.90 -1.73 0.86
CA GLY A 114 -0.30 -1.58 -0.47
C GLY A 114 -1.27 -1.83 -1.64
N ILE A 115 -2.33 -2.61 -1.44
CA ILE A 115 -3.31 -2.87 -2.49
C ILE A 115 -4.17 -1.63 -2.83
N SER A 116 -4.32 -0.70 -1.88
CA SER A 116 -5.07 0.53 -2.09
C SER A 116 -4.36 1.54 -3.01
N GLU A 117 -3.11 1.26 -3.39
CA GLU A 117 -2.35 2.08 -4.34
C GLU A 117 -2.66 1.75 -5.80
N LEU A 118 -3.41 0.68 -6.08
CA LEU A 118 -3.80 0.36 -7.44
C LEU A 118 -4.76 1.42 -7.99
N ALA A 119 -4.49 1.89 -9.20
CA ALA A 119 -5.31 2.89 -9.86
C ALA A 119 -6.78 2.44 -9.95
N GLY A 120 -7.71 3.31 -9.58
CA GLY A 120 -9.14 3.05 -9.58
C GLY A 120 -9.67 2.21 -8.41
N PHE A 121 -8.84 1.97 -7.38
CA PHE A 121 -9.24 1.13 -6.23
C PHE A 121 -10.42 1.73 -5.45
N GLU A 122 -10.54 3.05 -5.38
CA GLU A 122 -11.65 3.77 -4.76
C GLU A 122 -13.01 3.35 -5.33
N TYR A 123 -13.10 3.14 -6.64
CA TYR A 123 -14.36 2.75 -7.30
C TYR A 123 -14.77 1.32 -6.94
N VAL A 124 -13.81 0.42 -6.80
CA VAL A 124 -14.10 -0.97 -6.36
C VAL A 124 -14.56 -0.98 -4.91
N VAL A 125 -13.95 -0.17 -4.06
CA VAL A 125 -14.32 -0.01 -2.65
C VAL A 125 -15.74 0.57 -2.52
N GLU A 126 -16.05 1.63 -3.25
CA GLU A 126 -17.39 2.23 -3.27
C GLU A 126 -18.48 1.24 -3.75
N ASN A 127 -18.18 0.44 -4.75
CA ASN A 127 -19.11 -0.59 -5.23
C ASN A 127 -19.42 -1.67 -4.19
N VAL A 128 -18.50 -1.97 -3.27
CA VAL A 128 -18.67 -3.01 -2.25
C VAL A 128 -19.22 -2.45 -0.95
N PHE A 129 -18.74 -1.26 -0.50
CA PHE A 129 -19.04 -0.70 0.83
C PHE A 129 -19.94 0.53 0.79
N ASP A 130 -20.41 0.94 -0.41
CA ASP A 130 -21.11 2.18 -0.62
C ASP A 130 -20.23 3.41 -0.28
N ARG A 131 -20.83 4.59 -0.15
CA ARG A 131 -20.10 5.86 0.08
C ARG A 131 -19.59 6.07 1.51
N ARG A 132 -19.70 5.07 2.39
CA ARG A 132 -19.25 5.13 3.79
C ARG A 132 -17.81 4.68 3.97
N CYS A 133 -17.01 4.72 2.93
CA CYS A 133 -15.64 4.25 2.95
C CYS A 133 -14.68 5.27 2.33
N SER A 134 -13.43 5.23 2.77
CA SER A 134 -12.31 5.92 2.11
C SER A 134 -11.04 5.13 2.21
N ILE A 135 -10.12 5.44 1.31
CA ILE A 135 -8.74 5.03 1.41
C ILE A 135 -8.04 5.98 2.38
N LEU A 136 -7.17 5.44 3.24
CA LEU A 136 -6.36 6.26 4.13
C LEU A 136 -5.45 7.18 3.31
N ASP A 137 -5.52 8.48 3.57
CA ASP A 137 -4.57 9.45 3.05
C ASP A 137 -3.53 9.78 4.13
N ILE A 138 -2.26 9.44 3.86
CA ILE A 138 -1.14 9.73 4.76
C ILE A 138 -0.48 11.03 4.30
N ASN A 139 -0.94 12.14 4.85
CA ASN A 139 -0.37 13.46 4.55
C ASN A 139 0.83 13.76 5.45
N THR A 140 1.93 13.01 5.28
CA THR A 140 3.16 13.18 6.07
C THR A 140 4.37 13.21 5.15
N MET A 141 5.22 14.22 5.32
CA MET A 141 6.45 14.36 4.53
C MET A 141 7.32 13.09 4.66
N GLY A 142 7.72 12.53 3.51
CA GLY A 142 8.55 11.32 3.44
C GLY A 142 7.76 10.00 3.38
N ILE A 143 6.43 10.01 3.57
CA ILE A 143 5.57 8.83 3.46
C ILE A 143 4.51 9.10 2.40
N ARG A 144 4.62 8.45 1.24
CA ARG A 144 3.74 8.67 0.09
C ARG A 144 2.87 7.46 -0.24
N SER A 145 3.05 6.33 0.43
CA SER A 145 2.35 5.10 0.11
C SER A 145 1.74 4.46 1.34
N ASN A 146 0.51 4.01 1.19
CA ASN A 146 -0.24 3.25 2.20
C ASN A 146 0.41 1.90 2.56
N MET A 147 1.37 1.43 1.76
CA MET A 147 2.18 0.27 2.10
C MET A 147 2.92 0.44 3.43
N TYR A 148 3.25 1.67 3.80
CA TYR A 148 3.96 2.01 5.04
C TYR A 148 3.03 2.44 6.18
N SER A 149 1.71 2.39 6.00
CA SER A 149 0.71 2.86 6.98
C SER A 149 0.89 2.25 8.37
N SER A 150 1.13 0.94 8.46
CA SER A 150 1.35 0.24 9.73
C SER A 150 2.62 0.71 10.43
N SER A 151 3.73 0.84 9.71
CA SER A 151 5.00 1.32 10.26
C SER A 151 4.87 2.77 10.74
N TYR A 152 4.24 3.61 9.94
CA TYR A 152 3.94 5.00 10.31
C TYR A 152 3.05 5.09 11.55
N GLY A 153 2.00 4.28 11.60
CA GLY A 153 1.07 4.23 12.73
C GLY A 153 1.77 3.86 14.04
N ILE A 154 2.69 2.88 14.02
CA ILE A 154 3.49 2.49 15.19
C ILE A 154 4.36 3.64 15.67
N VAL A 155 5.09 4.31 14.77
CA VAL A 155 5.95 5.44 15.13
C VAL A 155 5.13 6.59 15.69
N LYS A 156 4.02 6.94 15.03
CA LYS A 156 3.11 8.01 15.47
C LYS A 156 2.49 7.71 16.84
N TYR A 157 2.04 6.47 17.05
CA TYR A 157 1.50 6.03 18.34
C TYR A 157 2.54 6.16 19.45
N PHE A 158 3.77 5.71 19.20
CA PHE A 158 4.87 5.79 20.17
C PHE A 158 5.20 7.25 20.50
N HIS A 159 5.33 8.11 19.49
CA HIS A 159 5.56 9.55 19.66
C HIS A 159 4.48 10.19 20.53
N ASN A 160 3.21 10.01 20.18
CA ASN A 160 2.09 10.56 20.94
C ASN A 160 2.08 10.08 22.39
N LYS A 161 2.46 8.82 22.64
CA LYS A 161 2.54 8.26 24.00
C LYS A 161 3.66 8.87 24.83
N LEU A 162 4.79 9.22 24.20
CA LEU A 162 5.87 9.94 24.87
C LEU A 162 5.47 11.38 25.18
N ASP A 163 4.85 12.08 24.24
CA ASP A 163 4.37 13.45 24.42
C ASP A 163 3.39 13.56 25.59
N LEU A 164 2.44 12.62 25.70
CA LEU A 164 1.52 12.55 26.84
C LEU A 164 2.20 12.36 28.19
N ARG A 165 3.43 11.82 28.19
CA ARG A 165 4.24 11.63 29.41
C ARG A 165 5.24 12.76 29.65
N GLY A 166 5.27 13.77 28.77
CA GLY A 166 6.27 14.84 28.82
C GLY A 166 7.69 14.38 28.53
N LEU A 167 7.85 13.24 27.82
CA LEU A 167 9.13 12.66 27.45
C LEU A 167 9.44 12.96 25.99
N SER A 168 10.66 13.36 25.71
CA SER A 168 11.19 13.44 24.35
C SER A 168 12.12 12.25 24.09
N TYR A 169 12.07 11.69 22.89
CA TYR A 169 12.95 10.64 22.47
C TYR A 169 13.54 10.99 21.10
N SER A 170 14.87 10.90 21.00
CA SER A 170 15.58 11.04 19.73
C SER A 170 16.16 9.68 19.32
N MET A 171 15.90 9.25 18.09
CA MET A 171 16.53 8.05 17.53
C MET A 171 17.99 8.27 17.16
N VAL A 172 18.44 9.54 17.17
CA VAL A 172 19.81 9.94 16.85
C VAL A 172 20.46 10.40 18.15
N SER A 173 21.62 9.85 18.49
CA SER A 173 22.39 10.31 19.64
C SER A 173 22.83 11.76 19.45
N GLU A 174 23.04 12.51 20.55
CA GLU A 174 23.55 13.90 20.47
C GLU A 174 24.85 14.01 19.66
N LYS A 175 25.74 13.00 19.75
CA LYS A 175 26.98 12.94 18.99
C LYS A 175 26.72 12.81 17.48
N GLU A 176 25.74 11.99 17.08
CA GLU A 176 25.34 11.83 15.68
C GLU A 176 24.60 13.05 15.17
N ALA A 177 23.70 13.64 15.95
CA ALA A 177 23.02 14.88 15.62
C ALA A 177 24.01 16.02 15.40
N ASN A 178 24.96 16.19 16.31
CA ASN A 178 26.02 17.21 16.19
C ASN A 178 26.93 16.95 14.99
N LYS A 179 27.20 15.69 14.65
CA LYS A 179 27.94 15.32 13.46
C LYS A 179 27.21 15.69 12.17
N LEU A 180 25.88 15.46 12.12
CA LEU A 180 25.04 15.85 11.01
C LEU A 180 24.93 17.38 10.84
N ILE A 181 24.84 18.10 11.96
CA ILE A 181 24.82 19.59 11.98
C ILE A 181 26.19 20.19 11.59
N SER A 182 27.29 19.64 12.10
CA SER A 182 28.63 20.12 11.80
C SER A 182 29.07 19.88 10.36
N THR A 183 28.49 18.85 9.70
CA THR A 183 28.74 18.60 8.27
C THR A 183 28.03 19.62 7.37
N LYS A 184 26.95 20.25 7.83
CA LYS A 184 26.27 21.36 7.11
C LYS A 184 27.08 22.65 7.03
N GLY A 185 28.05 22.84 7.93
CA GLY A 185 28.88 24.06 7.95
C GLY A 185 30.16 24.00 7.10
N LYS A 186 30.52 22.87 6.52
CA LYS A 186 31.82 22.66 5.85
C LYS A 186 31.77 22.41 4.34
N THR A 187 30.64 22.43 3.68
CA THR A 187 30.61 22.10 2.24
C THR A 187 29.71 23.02 1.43
N LEU A 188 30.18 24.22 1.21
CA LEU A 188 29.81 25.02 0.03
C LEU A 188 30.97 25.12 -0.95
N ASN A 189 31.94 24.21 -0.92
CA ASN A 189 32.95 24.13 -1.96
C ASN A 189 33.24 22.67 -2.34
N ASN A 190 32.82 22.35 -3.55
CA ASN A 190 33.28 21.29 -4.43
C ASN A 190 33.43 19.87 -3.87
N SER A 191 32.38 19.06 -4.02
CA SER A 191 32.48 17.76 -4.69
C SER A 191 31.10 17.08 -4.74
N HIS A 192 30.80 16.44 -5.85
CA HIS A 192 29.56 15.74 -6.18
C HIS A 192 29.23 14.50 -5.31
N ASP A 193 29.87 14.34 -4.15
CA ASP A 193 29.80 13.14 -3.31
C ASP A 193 29.20 13.35 -1.92
N ASN A 194 28.27 14.29 -1.79
CA ASN A 194 27.57 14.46 -0.51
C ASN A 194 26.47 13.40 -0.31
N ILE A 195 26.49 12.75 0.86
CA ILE A 195 25.46 11.76 1.29
C ILE A 195 24.04 12.31 1.11
N ILE A 196 23.86 13.63 1.31
CA ILE A 196 22.57 14.30 1.11
C ILE A 196 22.17 14.34 -0.36
N SER A 197 23.12 14.56 -1.31
CA SER A 197 22.81 14.51 -2.74
C SER A 197 22.49 13.09 -3.18
N LYS A 198 23.16 12.07 -2.61
CA LYS A 198 22.82 10.65 -2.86
C LYS A 198 21.45 10.27 -2.30
N VAL A 199 21.08 10.81 -1.16
CA VAL A 199 19.72 10.60 -0.60
C VAL A 199 18.69 11.34 -1.43
N PHE A 200 18.94 12.57 -1.85
CA PHE A 200 18.01 13.31 -2.71
C PHE A 200 17.90 12.72 -4.12
N SER A 201 18.99 12.26 -4.75
CA SER A 201 18.93 11.58 -6.05
C SER A 201 18.17 10.25 -5.99
N TYR A 202 18.26 9.54 -4.87
CA TYR A 202 17.48 8.32 -4.66
C TYR A 202 15.97 8.59 -4.57
N PHE A 203 15.56 9.77 -4.09
CA PHE A 203 14.17 10.18 -3.97
C PHE A 203 13.63 10.99 -5.16
N SER A 204 14.48 11.55 -6.01
CA SER A 204 14.07 12.38 -7.16
C SER A 204 13.95 11.61 -8.48
N GLY A 205 14.39 10.36 -8.54
CA GLY A 205 14.14 9.48 -9.70
C GLY A 205 14.87 9.88 -10.99
N GLU A 206 16.06 10.51 -10.90
CA GLU A 206 17.01 10.64 -12.01
C GLU A 206 18.17 9.67 -11.88
#